data_88d3f16dfd87de20829dd07d1f804fab
#
_entry.id   88d3f16dfd87de20829dd07d1f804fab
#
_cell.length_a   1.000
_cell.length_b   1.000
_cell.length_c   1.000
_cell.angle_alpha   90.00
_cell.angle_beta   90.00
_cell.angle_gamma   90.00
#
_symmetry.space_group_name_H-M   'P 1'
#
loop_
_entity.id
_entity.type
_entity.pdbx_description
1 polymer ?
#
loop_
_entity_poly.entity_id
_entity_poly.type
_entity_poly.pdbx_seq_one_letter_code
_entity_poly.pdbx_strand_id
1 'polypeptide(L)'
;GNGTGLIAEEFLRFRHRLIPFLYTANYLTHAQGKPLVEPLYYEYASEEAYRYRDEYLFGGLIVAPVTSPIKEDGYARINVWLPKGKYTDIFTKEEYFIETAGGKEGVLLRKLESIPVLAKAGTVLPLSLDNGNSVKNPEKLEIKVYSGNGRYTLYEDGENGEEYFTDLVLTESGGQVVLGIFGHGDAGIIPRNRTLRICFENIYDGVAEVYCGGKRIDCGKEYFVNLTVTVNYEHGTEIRVVAKDRKTAFENMLYRMKKIMTEAEEDVFIKDKWYNEFIRAENACKLEELIVSSELKEVTKTKLKEIFF
;
A
#
# COMPACT_ATOMS: atom_id res chain seq x y z
N GLY A 1 -28.39 5.00 7.00
CA GLY A 1 -28.46 3.86 7.42
C GLY A 1 -27.51 2.70 7.27
N ASN A 2 -27.89 1.69 6.51
CA ASN A 2 -27.15 0.41 6.50
C ASN A 2 -25.74 0.50 5.90
N GLY A 3 -25.48 1.39 4.94
CA GLY A 3 -24.17 1.52 4.29
C GLY A 3 -23.05 1.98 5.24
N THR A 4 -23.29 3.00 6.06
CA THR A 4 -22.29 3.52 7.02
C THR A 4 -21.95 2.48 8.10
N GLY A 5 -22.92 1.67 8.53
CA GLY A 5 -22.68 0.59 9.48
C GLY A 5 -21.76 -0.50 8.95
N LEU A 6 -21.93 -0.89 7.67
CA LEU A 6 -21.06 -1.87 7.01
C LEU A 6 -19.63 -1.36 6.89
N ILE A 7 -19.45 -0.10 6.48
CA ILE A 7 -18.13 0.53 6.39
C ILE A 7 -17.44 0.54 7.77
N ALA A 8 -18.16 0.96 8.81
CA ALA A 8 -17.62 0.96 10.17
C ALA A 8 -17.20 -0.46 10.62
N GLU A 9 -17.99 -1.49 10.31
CA GLU A 9 -17.67 -2.89 10.60
C GLU A 9 -16.40 -3.33 9.86
N GLU A 10 -16.25 -3.01 8.57
CA GLU A 10 -15.06 -3.33 7.78
C GLU A 10 -13.79 -2.70 8.37
N PHE A 11 -13.84 -1.42 8.76
CA PHE A 11 -12.71 -0.74 9.41
C PHE A 11 -12.40 -1.30 10.80
N LEU A 12 -13.39 -1.69 11.58
CA LEU A 12 -13.18 -2.37 12.86
C LEU A 12 -12.49 -3.73 12.66
N ARG A 13 -12.93 -4.51 11.67
CA ARG A 13 -12.27 -5.78 11.30
C ARG A 13 -10.85 -5.54 10.80
N PHE A 14 -10.62 -4.54 9.98
CA PHE A 14 -9.28 -4.17 9.52
C PHE A 14 -8.38 -3.76 10.69
N ARG A 15 -8.90 -3.01 11.66
CA ARG A 15 -8.17 -2.66 12.89
C ARG A 15 -7.72 -3.91 13.67
N HIS A 16 -8.56 -4.95 13.77
CA HIS A 16 -8.17 -6.21 14.39
C HIS A 16 -7.06 -6.91 13.61
N ARG A 17 -7.14 -6.90 12.30
CA ARG A 17 -6.10 -7.48 11.45
C ARG A 17 -4.76 -6.76 11.59
N LEU A 18 -4.74 -5.49 11.95
CA LEU A 18 -3.53 -4.72 12.20
C LEU A 18 -2.81 -5.08 13.52
N ILE A 19 -3.35 -5.94 14.37
CA ILE A 19 -2.76 -6.26 15.68
C ILE A 19 -1.28 -6.61 15.60
N PRO A 20 -0.77 -7.47 14.70
CA PRO A 20 0.66 -7.78 14.62
C PRO A 20 1.53 -6.54 14.31
N PHE A 21 1.03 -5.67 13.44
CA PHE A 21 1.67 -4.41 13.10
C PHE A 21 1.68 -3.43 14.27
N LEU A 22 0.54 -3.25 14.94
CA LEU A 22 0.40 -2.37 16.10
C LEU A 22 1.22 -2.84 17.29
N TYR A 23 1.26 -4.15 17.52
CA TYR A 23 2.04 -4.74 18.61
C TYR A 23 3.52 -4.55 18.42
N THR A 24 4.03 -4.77 17.20
CA THR A 24 5.41 -4.45 16.83
C THR A 24 5.73 -2.97 17.00
N ALA A 25 4.84 -2.08 16.57
CA ALA A 25 5.06 -0.64 16.73
C ALA A 25 5.09 -0.23 18.22
N ASN A 26 4.27 -0.86 19.05
CA ASN A 26 4.28 -0.65 20.50
C ASN A 26 5.61 -1.12 21.14
N TYR A 27 6.13 -2.26 20.72
CA TYR A 27 7.47 -2.71 21.10
C TYR A 27 8.55 -1.69 20.69
N LEU A 28 8.52 -1.18 19.46
CA LEU A 28 9.46 -0.18 18.98
C LEU A 28 9.39 1.13 19.79
N THR A 29 8.18 1.52 20.20
CA THR A 29 7.98 2.67 21.11
C THR A 29 8.65 2.42 22.45
N HIS A 30 8.49 1.24 23.04
CA HIS A 30 9.10 0.86 24.31
C HIS A 30 10.63 0.76 24.19
N ALA A 31 11.12 0.02 23.20
CA ALA A 31 12.54 -0.33 23.10
C ALA A 31 13.42 0.80 22.51
N GLN A 32 12.84 1.65 21.63
CA GLN A 32 13.58 2.62 20.84
C GLN A 32 13.04 4.06 20.96
N GLY A 33 11.93 4.28 21.67
CA GLY A 33 11.27 5.57 21.73
C GLY A 33 10.64 6.01 20.41
N LYS A 34 10.45 5.09 19.45
CA LYS A 34 9.86 5.38 18.15
C LYS A 34 8.33 5.36 18.24
N PRO A 35 7.63 6.49 18.12
CA PRO A 35 6.18 6.50 18.22
C PRO A 35 5.52 5.85 16.99
N LEU A 36 4.32 5.28 17.19
CA LEU A 36 3.51 4.74 16.11
C LEU A 36 3.00 5.83 15.15
N VAL A 37 2.65 6.99 15.72
CA VAL A 37 2.14 8.15 14.98
C VAL A 37 3.15 9.27 15.06
N GLU A 38 3.60 9.74 13.92
CA GLU A 38 4.60 10.81 13.80
C GLU A 38 4.12 11.87 12.79
N PRO A 39 4.33 13.16 13.07
CA PRO A 39 4.11 14.19 12.05
C PRO A 39 5.07 13.99 10.88
N LEU A 40 4.65 14.33 9.66
CA LEU A 40 5.52 14.19 8.47
C LEU A 40 6.86 14.91 8.61
N TYR A 41 6.88 16.06 9.30
CA TYR A 41 8.11 16.85 9.44
C TYR A 41 9.17 16.21 10.37
N TYR A 42 8.88 15.09 11.02
CA TYR A 42 9.91 14.30 11.74
C TYR A 42 10.82 13.54 10.76
N GLU A 43 10.26 13.08 9.65
CA GLU A 43 11.02 12.37 8.61
C GLU A 43 11.43 13.28 7.45
N TYR A 44 10.57 14.26 7.13
CA TYR A 44 10.75 15.16 6.00
C TYR A 44 10.91 16.61 6.46
N ALA A 45 12.18 17.07 6.56
CA ALA A 45 12.50 18.43 7.00
C ALA A 45 12.25 19.46 5.87
N SER A 46 10.99 19.72 5.54
CA SER A 46 10.58 20.66 4.50
C SER A 46 9.45 21.57 5.00
N GLU A 47 9.30 22.76 4.39
CA GLU A 47 8.22 23.70 4.72
C GLU A 47 6.85 23.08 4.40
N GLU A 48 6.76 22.26 3.35
CA GLU A 48 5.54 21.59 2.95
C GLU A 48 5.08 20.62 4.05
N ALA A 49 5.98 19.82 4.61
CA ALA A 49 5.65 18.91 5.70
C ALA A 49 5.10 19.65 6.94
N TYR A 50 5.53 20.89 7.18
CA TYR A 50 4.98 21.74 8.25
C TYR A 50 3.63 22.35 7.87
N ARG A 51 3.35 22.61 6.60
CA ARG A 51 2.05 23.13 6.14
C ARG A 51 0.95 22.07 6.22
N TYR A 52 1.24 20.84 5.84
CA TYR A 52 0.30 19.71 5.80
C TYR A 52 0.25 18.97 7.14
N ARG A 53 -0.10 19.70 8.22
CA ARG A 53 -0.10 19.18 9.60
C ARG A 53 -1.14 18.11 9.87
N ASP A 54 -2.16 18.02 9.03
CA ASP A 54 -3.20 16.99 9.13
C ASP A 54 -2.70 15.64 8.62
N GLU A 55 -1.64 15.64 7.81
CA GLU A 55 -0.98 14.41 7.38
C GLU A 55 -0.01 13.90 8.46
N TYR A 56 0.06 12.58 8.59
CA TYR A 56 0.96 11.94 9.55
C TYR A 56 1.46 10.59 9.07
N LEU A 57 2.55 10.15 9.65
CA LEU A 57 3.06 8.78 9.51
C LEU A 57 2.40 7.88 10.55
N PHE A 58 1.92 6.73 10.09
CA PHE A 58 1.38 5.67 10.93
C PHE A 58 2.23 4.41 10.71
N GLY A 59 3.25 4.21 11.55
CA GLY A 59 4.22 3.13 11.38
C GLY A 59 4.92 3.12 10.01
N GLY A 60 5.13 4.31 9.42
CA GLY A 60 5.73 4.48 8.09
C GLY A 60 4.74 4.61 6.92
N LEU A 61 3.45 4.37 7.13
CA LEU A 61 2.40 4.70 6.16
C LEU A 61 2.06 6.19 6.23
N ILE A 62 1.94 6.88 5.10
CA ILE A 62 1.43 8.26 5.08
C ILE A 62 -0.09 8.21 5.13
N VAL A 63 -0.67 8.89 6.10
CA VAL A 63 -2.13 8.99 6.27
C VAL A 63 -2.55 10.44 6.08
N ALA A 64 -3.49 10.68 5.18
CA ALA A 64 -4.14 11.97 5.00
C ALA A 64 -5.62 11.88 5.41
N PRO A 65 -6.00 12.32 6.62
CA PRO A 65 -7.36 12.21 7.11
C PRO A 65 -8.35 13.03 6.28
N VAL A 66 -9.58 12.52 6.16
CA VAL A 66 -10.68 13.27 5.55
C VAL A 66 -11.26 14.21 6.58
N THR A 67 -10.93 15.50 6.49
CA THR A 67 -11.37 16.55 7.43
C THR A 67 -12.50 17.42 6.88
N SER A 68 -12.90 17.21 5.62
CA SER A 68 -13.97 17.93 4.96
C SER A 68 -15.14 17.02 4.58
N PRO A 69 -16.38 17.52 4.59
CA PRO A 69 -17.54 16.70 4.22
C PRO A 69 -17.53 16.33 2.74
N ILE A 70 -18.20 15.22 2.44
CA ILE A 70 -18.50 14.81 1.06
C ILE A 70 -19.39 15.87 0.43
N LYS A 71 -19.03 16.29 -0.79
CA LYS A 71 -19.83 17.24 -1.59
C LYS A 71 -20.97 16.52 -2.34
N GLU A 72 -21.80 17.30 -3.02
CA GLU A 72 -22.93 16.80 -3.82
C GLU A 72 -22.50 15.80 -4.93
N ASP A 73 -21.25 15.92 -5.40
CA ASP A 73 -20.63 15.02 -6.37
C ASP A 73 -20.20 13.65 -5.78
N GLY A 74 -20.46 13.41 -4.50
CA GLY A 74 -20.17 12.15 -3.80
C GLY A 74 -18.72 11.98 -3.36
N TYR A 75 -17.89 13.05 -3.38
CA TYR A 75 -16.47 13.00 -2.99
C TYR A 75 -16.10 14.03 -1.94
N ALA A 76 -15.31 13.61 -0.97
CA ALA A 76 -14.50 14.50 -0.14
C ALA A 76 -13.22 14.88 -0.89
N ARG A 77 -12.72 16.07 -0.65
CA ARG A 77 -11.47 16.60 -1.21
C ARG A 77 -10.43 16.72 -0.11
N ILE A 78 -9.31 16.03 -0.29
CA ILE A 78 -8.22 15.98 0.67
C ILE A 78 -7.00 16.64 0.02
N ASN A 79 -6.57 17.77 0.55
CA ASN A 79 -5.31 18.38 0.15
C ASN A 79 -4.17 17.55 0.73
N VAL A 80 -3.22 17.15 -0.11
CA VAL A 80 -2.08 16.32 0.29
C VAL A 80 -0.78 16.90 -0.25
N TRP A 81 0.29 16.62 0.47
CA TRP A 81 1.64 16.76 -0.02
C TRP A 81 2.37 15.42 0.11
N LEU A 82 2.87 14.90 -0.99
CA LEU A 82 3.63 13.66 -1.01
C LEU A 82 5.10 13.95 -1.26
N PRO A 83 6.00 13.49 -0.38
CA PRO A 83 7.44 13.55 -0.61
C PRO A 83 7.84 12.77 -1.86
N LYS A 84 9.03 13.02 -2.39
CA LYS A 84 9.60 12.21 -3.49
C LYS A 84 9.57 10.73 -3.16
N GLY A 85 9.00 9.92 -4.05
CA GLY A 85 8.89 8.48 -3.87
C GLY A 85 7.82 7.83 -4.74
N LYS A 86 7.70 6.52 -4.59
CA LYS A 86 6.58 5.74 -5.15
C LYS A 86 5.69 5.28 -4.00
N TYR A 87 4.40 5.39 -4.19
CA TYR A 87 3.40 5.08 -3.17
C TYR A 87 2.28 4.26 -3.77
N THR A 88 1.67 3.41 -2.96
CA THR A 88 0.44 2.68 -3.30
C THR A 88 -0.58 2.94 -2.20
N ASP A 89 -1.77 3.40 -2.55
CA ASP A 89 -2.88 3.51 -1.61
C ASP A 89 -3.35 2.11 -1.20
N ILE A 90 -3.35 1.81 0.10
CA ILE A 90 -3.66 0.46 0.60
C ILE A 90 -5.12 0.05 0.39
N PHE A 91 -6.04 1.02 0.21
CA PHE A 91 -7.46 0.79 -0.01
C PHE A 91 -7.84 0.80 -1.49
N THR A 92 -7.45 1.85 -2.22
CA THR A 92 -7.85 2.01 -3.63
C THR A 92 -6.93 1.29 -4.60
N LYS A 93 -5.73 0.90 -4.18
CA LYS A 93 -4.65 0.32 -5.00
C LYS A 93 -4.12 1.26 -6.08
N GLU A 94 -4.44 2.53 -6.00
CA GLU A 94 -3.88 3.54 -6.89
C GLU A 94 -2.40 3.77 -6.56
N GLU A 95 -1.59 3.89 -7.61
CA GLU A 95 -0.14 4.13 -7.49
C GLU A 95 0.19 5.58 -7.81
N TYR A 96 1.09 6.18 -7.05
CA TYR A 96 1.54 7.56 -7.16
C TYR A 96 3.05 7.61 -7.33
N PHE A 97 3.54 8.43 -8.27
CA PHE A 97 4.96 8.51 -8.62
C PHE A 97 5.43 9.95 -8.52
N ILE A 98 6.05 10.30 -7.40
CA ILE A 98 6.55 11.65 -7.13
C ILE A 98 8.04 11.72 -7.46
N GLU A 99 8.38 12.32 -8.59
CA GLU A 99 9.76 12.45 -9.07
C GLU A 99 10.43 13.74 -8.58
N THR A 100 9.63 14.77 -8.26
CA THR A 100 10.10 16.08 -7.82
C THR A 100 10.78 15.99 -6.46
N ALA A 101 12.00 16.54 -6.33
CA ALA A 101 12.78 16.50 -5.10
C ALA A 101 12.06 17.14 -3.90
N GLY A 102 11.32 18.23 -4.12
CA GLY A 102 10.50 18.92 -3.10
C GLY A 102 9.16 18.26 -2.80
N GLY A 103 8.88 17.10 -3.38
CA GLY A 103 7.56 16.48 -3.29
C GLY A 103 6.53 17.13 -4.23
N LYS A 104 5.28 16.75 -4.07
CA LYS A 104 4.17 17.28 -4.89
C LYS A 104 2.92 17.50 -4.05
N GLU A 105 2.32 18.67 -4.23
CA GLU A 105 1.03 19.04 -3.64
C GLU A 105 -0.11 18.69 -4.60
N GLY A 106 -1.26 18.31 -4.06
CA GLY A 106 -2.45 18.10 -4.86
C GLY A 106 -3.69 17.76 -4.05
N VAL A 107 -4.72 17.31 -4.74
CA VAL A 107 -6.00 16.97 -4.15
C VAL A 107 -6.34 15.53 -4.49
N LEU A 108 -6.57 14.72 -3.46
CA LEU A 108 -7.12 13.39 -3.61
C LEU A 108 -8.64 13.40 -3.37
N LEU A 109 -9.38 12.66 -4.19
CA LEU A 109 -10.81 12.48 -4.04
C LEU A 109 -11.11 11.12 -3.41
N ARG A 110 -11.87 11.11 -2.32
CA ARG A 110 -12.30 9.85 -1.68
C ARG A 110 -13.80 9.85 -1.45
N LYS A 111 -14.38 8.67 -1.69
CA LYS A 111 -15.75 8.37 -1.29
C LYS A 111 -15.77 7.99 0.19
N LEU A 112 -16.96 7.68 0.71
CA LEU A 112 -17.15 7.34 2.12
C LEU A 112 -16.38 6.07 2.57
N GLU A 113 -16.10 5.16 1.63
CA GLU A 113 -15.51 3.84 1.90
C GLU A 113 -14.00 3.86 2.08
N SER A 114 -13.33 5.00 1.84
CA SER A 114 -11.86 5.03 1.92
C SER A 114 -11.30 6.37 2.39
N ILE A 115 -10.12 6.30 2.96
CA ILE A 115 -9.25 7.43 3.27
C ILE A 115 -7.90 7.22 2.58
N PRO A 116 -7.15 8.26 2.23
CA PRO A 116 -5.79 8.09 1.73
C PRO A 116 -4.87 7.51 2.81
N VAL A 117 -4.40 6.29 2.59
CA VAL A 117 -3.34 5.65 3.37
C VAL A 117 -2.33 5.06 2.41
N LEU A 118 -1.16 5.66 2.35
CA LEU A 118 -0.20 5.45 1.30
C LEU A 118 1.01 4.67 1.82
N ALA A 119 1.22 3.49 1.27
CA ALA A 119 2.40 2.68 1.51
C ALA A 119 3.51 3.07 0.54
N LYS A 120 4.66 3.51 1.06
CA LYS A 120 5.84 3.79 0.25
C LYS A 120 6.43 2.49 -0.33
N ALA A 121 7.04 2.57 -1.49
CA ALA A 121 7.79 1.45 -2.07
C ALA A 121 8.80 0.88 -1.06
N GLY A 122 8.81 -0.45 -0.90
CA GLY A 122 9.58 -1.14 0.14
C GLY A 122 8.81 -1.42 1.44
N THR A 123 7.58 -0.94 1.59
CA THR A 123 6.75 -1.22 2.76
C THR A 123 6.34 -2.69 2.80
N VAL A 124 6.41 -3.27 3.98
CA VAL A 124 5.88 -4.60 4.30
C VAL A 124 4.89 -4.43 5.47
N LEU A 125 3.64 -4.86 5.26
CA LEU A 125 2.56 -4.70 6.23
C LEU A 125 2.02 -6.07 6.65
N PRO A 126 2.36 -6.56 7.86
CA PRO A 126 1.80 -7.79 8.39
C PRO A 126 0.41 -7.56 8.97
N LEU A 127 -0.51 -8.46 8.63
CA LEU A 127 -1.89 -8.47 9.09
C LEU A 127 -2.25 -9.85 9.64
N SER A 128 -3.01 -9.93 10.70
CA SER A 128 -3.61 -11.18 11.15
C SER A 128 -4.72 -11.64 10.19
N LEU A 129 -4.79 -12.93 9.94
CA LEU A 129 -5.93 -13.58 9.27
C LEU A 129 -6.87 -14.27 10.28
N ASP A 130 -6.52 -14.27 11.55
CA ASP A 130 -7.36 -14.84 12.60
C ASP A 130 -8.53 -13.89 12.88
N ASN A 131 -9.71 -14.48 13.04
CA ASN A 131 -10.95 -13.72 13.27
C ASN A 131 -11.28 -13.49 14.76
N GLY A 132 -10.38 -13.93 15.66
CA GLY A 132 -10.56 -13.81 17.11
C GLY A 132 -10.07 -12.47 17.67
N ASN A 133 -10.45 -12.17 18.90
CA ASN A 133 -9.96 -11.01 19.65
C ASN A 133 -8.62 -11.29 20.36
N SER A 134 -7.97 -12.41 20.09
CA SER A 134 -6.70 -12.76 20.69
C SER A 134 -5.59 -11.87 20.16
N VAL A 135 -4.75 -11.40 21.05
CA VAL A 135 -3.47 -10.72 20.74
C VAL A 135 -2.30 -11.71 20.71
N LYS A 136 -2.57 -13.02 20.84
CA LYS A 136 -1.54 -14.07 20.76
C LYS A 136 -0.92 -14.13 19.36
N ASN A 137 0.27 -14.69 19.28
CA ASN A 137 1.01 -14.90 18.03
C ASN A 137 0.16 -15.68 17.02
N PRO A 138 -0.30 -15.07 15.92
CA PRO A 138 -1.28 -15.68 15.03
C PRO A 138 -0.69 -16.84 14.23
N GLU A 139 -1.49 -17.90 14.00
CA GLU A 139 -1.10 -19.03 13.14
C GLU A 139 -1.09 -18.64 11.66
N LYS A 140 -1.94 -17.69 11.29
CA LYS A 140 -2.12 -17.25 9.91
C LYS A 140 -1.90 -15.75 9.80
N LEU A 141 -0.92 -15.37 9.00
CA LEU A 141 -0.63 -13.96 8.69
C LEU A 141 -0.82 -13.68 7.20
N GLU A 142 -1.28 -12.50 6.88
CA GLU A 142 -1.15 -11.91 5.54
C GLU A 142 -0.02 -10.89 5.56
N ILE A 143 0.90 -11.04 4.64
CA ILE A 143 2.02 -10.11 4.47
C ILE A 143 1.78 -9.35 3.16
N LYS A 144 1.38 -8.10 3.28
CA LYS A 144 1.25 -7.20 2.13
C LYS A 144 2.59 -6.58 1.81
N VAL A 145 3.01 -6.72 0.56
CA VAL A 145 4.32 -6.31 0.08
C VAL A 145 4.14 -5.25 -1.01
N TYR A 146 4.74 -4.09 -0.80
CA TYR A 146 4.77 -3.00 -1.77
C TYR A 146 6.17 -2.91 -2.37
N SER A 147 6.32 -3.28 -3.65
CA SER A 147 7.62 -3.43 -4.32
C SER A 147 8.55 -2.26 -4.10
N GLY A 148 9.82 -2.56 -3.91
CA GLY A 148 10.87 -1.61 -3.55
C GLY A 148 11.93 -2.28 -2.68
N ASN A 149 12.79 -1.47 -2.06
CA ASN A 149 13.77 -1.95 -1.08
C ASN A 149 13.32 -1.54 0.33
N GLY A 150 13.26 -2.49 1.25
CA GLY A 150 12.84 -2.21 2.60
C GLY A 150 13.01 -3.39 3.56
N ARG A 151 12.75 -3.14 4.82
CA ARG A 151 12.79 -4.16 5.88
C ARG A 151 11.71 -3.87 6.90
N TYR A 152 11.09 -4.93 7.38
CA TYR A 152 10.20 -4.90 8.53
C TYR A 152 10.56 -6.04 9.47
N THR A 153 10.64 -5.78 10.76
CA THR A 153 10.88 -6.82 11.77
C THR A 153 9.61 -6.96 12.60
N LEU A 154 8.91 -8.08 12.44
CA LEU A 154 7.74 -8.42 13.25
C LEU A 154 8.22 -8.89 14.61
N TYR A 155 7.69 -8.30 15.68
CA TYR A 155 7.96 -8.66 17.07
C TYR A 155 6.82 -9.49 17.65
N GLU A 156 7.18 -10.53 18.37
CA GLU A 156 6.26 -11.41 19.08
C GLU A 156 6.87 -11.81 20.42
N ASP A 157 6.04 -12.00 21.43
CA ASP A 157 6.50 -12.39 22.77
C ASP A 157 5.68 -13.53 23.38
N GLY A 158 6.23 -14.11 24.45
CA GLY A 158 5.63 -15.12 25.28
C GLY A 158 5.27 -14.57 26.66
N GLU A 159 4.57 -15.40 27.45
CA GLU A 159 4.04 -15.00 28.77
C GLU A 159 5.14 -14.80 29.82
N ASN A 160 6.34 -15.37 29.64
CA ASN A 160 7.45 -15.29 30.61
C ASN A 160 8.59 -14.37 30.13
N GLY A 161 8.35 -13.55 29.10
CA GLY A 161 9.33 -12.62 28.56
C GLY A 161 10.21 -13.23 27.43
N GLU A 162 9.82 -14.37 26.88
CA GLU A 162 10.41 -14.89 25.65
C GLU A 162 10.10 -13.93 24.50
N GLU A 163 11.07 -13.73 23.60
CA GLU A 163 10.93 -12.85 22.43
C GLU A 163 11.27 -13.59 21.15
N TYR A 164 10.53 -13.28 20.10
CA TYR A 164 10.81 -13.76 18.76
C TYR A 164 10.65 -12.66 17.72
N PHE A 165 11.59 -12.62 16.79
CA PHE A 165 11.64 -11.63 15.72
C PHE A 165 11.57 -12.32 14.37
N THR A 166 10.70 -11.87 13.50
CA THR A 166 10.64 -12.29 12.09
C THR A 166 11.04 -11.12 11.20
N ASP A 167 12.23 -11.23 10.60
CA ASP A 167 12.72 -10.27 9.62
C ASP A 167 12.12 -10.53 8.25
N LEU A 168 11.47 -9.53 7.70
CA LEU A 168 10.92 -9.47 6.36
C LEU A 168 11.76 -8.48 5.55
N VAL A 169 12.66 -9.01 4.71
CA VAL A 169 13.63 -8.20 3.94
C VAL A 169 13.21 -8.18 2.49
N LEU A 170 12.88 -6.99 2.00
CA LEU A 170 12.42 -6.79 0.63
C LEU A 170 13.51 -6.13 -0.20
N THR A 171 13.85 -6.73 -1.33
CA THR A 171 14.78 -6.18 -2.30
C THR A 171 14.19 -6.20 -3.70
N GLU A 172 14.49 -5.17 -4.46
CA GLU A 172 14.06 -5.04 -5.85
C GLU A 172 15.25 -4.66 -6.73
N SER A 173 15.50 -5.49 -7.75
CA SER A 173 16.56 -5.25 -8.73
C SER A 173 16.26 -5.95 -10.05
N GLY A 174 16.50 -5.28 -11.18
CA GLY A 174 16.40 -5.88 -12.51
C GLY A 174 15.02 -6.47 -12.85
N GLY A 175 13.94 -5.90 -12.33
CA GLY A 175 12.58 -6.41 -12.55
C GLY A 175 12.21 -7.60 -11.65
N GLN A 176 13.11 -8.02 -10.77
CA GLN A 176 12.87 -9.05 -9.77
C GLN A 176 12.62 -8.40 -8.41
N VAL A 177 11.61 -8.89 -7.70
CA VAL A 177 11.31 -8.57 -6.30
C VAL A 177 11.53 -9.82 -5.47
N VAL A 178 12.32 -9.69 -4.41
CA VAL A 178 12.66 -10.80 -3.50
C VAL A 178 12.24 -10.43 -2.09
N LEU A 179 11.42 -11.28 -1.47
CA LEU A 179 11.08 -11.23 -0.05
C LEU A 179 11.81 -12.34 0.69
N GLY A 180 12.78 -11.99 1.51
CA GLY A 180 13.43 -12.89 2.46
C GLY A 180 12.71 -12.88 3.80
N ILE A 181 12.51 -14.06 4.39
CA ILE A 181 11.83 -14.25 5.68
C ILE A 181 12.76 -15.04 6.58
N PHE A 182 13.22 -14.42 7.66
CA PHE A 182 14.18 -14.99 8.60
C PHE A 182 13.67 -14.82 10.02
N GLY A 183 13.85 -15.85 10.85
CA GLY A 183 13.44 -15.78 12.24
C GLY A 183 14.60 -15.91 13.20
N HIS A 184 14.53 -15.23 14.35
CA HIS A 184 15.49 -15.40 15.45
C HIS A 184 14.83 -15.10 16.80
N GLY A 185 15.33 -15.72 17.86
CA GLY A 185 14.76 -15.67 19.20
C GLY A 185 14.24 -17.02 19.66
N ASP A 186 13.28 -17.03 20.59
CA ASP A 186 12.69 -18.25 21.12
C ASP A 186 11.57 -18.78 20.22
N ALA A 187 11.88 -19.74 19.37
CA ALA A 187 10.92 -20.35 18.45
C ALA A 187 9.79 -21.14 19.16
N GLY A 188 9.87 -21.34 20.46
CA GLY A 188 8.85 -22.04 21.24
C GLY A 188 7.54 -21.28 21.37
N ILE A 189 7.58 -19.95 21.21
CA ILE A 189 6.43 -19.06 21.38
C ILE A 189 5.62 -18.85 20.09
N ILE A 190 6.16 -19.22 18.94
CA ILE A 190 5.47 -19.05 17.65
C ILE A 190 4.84 -20.37 17.19
N PRO A 191 3.76 -20.31 16.40
CA PRO A 191 3.15 -21.52 15.82
C PRO A 191 4.12 -22.28 14.91
N ARG A 192 4.29 -23.59 15.15
CA ARG A 192 5.22 -24.43 14.39
C ARG A 192 4.93 -24.50 12.90
N ASN A 193 3.65 -24.46 12.52
CA ASN A 193 3.19 -24.55 11.14
C ASN A 193 2.52 -23.24 10.69
N ARG A 194 3.20 -22.13 10.98
CA ARG A 194 2.66 -20.82 10.57
C ARG A 194 2.53 -20.71 9.07
N THR A 195 1.36 -20.31 8.64
CA THR A 195 1.06 -20.06 7.22
C THR A 195 1.08 -18.56 6.95
N LEU A 196 1.84 -18.16 5.94
CA LEU A 196 1.87 -16.78 5.45
C LEU A 196 1.18 -16.70 4.09
N ARG A 197 0.19 -15.83 3.96
CA ARG A 197 -0.35 -15.40 2.68
C ARG A 197 0.40 -14.16 2.24
N ILE A 198 1.21 -14.26 1.20
CA ILE A 198 2.02 -13.15 0.69
C ILE A 198 1.28 -12.50 -0.47
N CYS A 199 1.02 -11.20 -0.35
CA CYS A 199 0.32 -10.39 -1.34
C CYS A 199 1.26 -9.30 -1.88
N PHE A 200 1.69 -9.41 -3.12
CA PHE A 200 2.42 -8.35 -3.80
C PHE A 200 1.42 -7.36 -4.40
N GLU A 201 1.21 -6.24 -3.71
CA GLU A 201 0.09 -5.32 -3.94
C GLU A 201 0.19 -4.52 -5.25
N ASN A 202 1.38 -4.38 -5.82
CA ASN A 202 1.65 -3.61 -7.03
C ASN A 202 2.39 -4.42 -8.12
N ILE A 203 2.25 -5.74 -8.11
CA ILE A 203 2.68 -6.62 -9.19
C ILE A 203 1.44 -7.34 -9.71
N TYR A 204 1.11 -7.14 -10.99
CA TYR A 204 -0.12 -7.65 -11.59
C TYR A 204 0.07 -8.87 -12.48
N ASP A 205 1.30 -9.11 -12.96
CA ASP A 205 1.70 -10.31 -13.70
C ASP A 205 3.16 -10.66 -13.42
N GLY A 206 3.45 -11.96 -13.32
CA GLY A 206 4.79 -12.43 -13.03
C GLY A 206 4.87 -13.94 -12.79
N VAL A 207 6.04 -14.39 -12.41
CA VAL A 207 6.29 -15.76 -11.96
C VAL A 207 6.85 -15.71 -10.55
N ALA A 208 6.22 -16.41 -9.63
CA ALA A 208 6.71 -16.59 -8.27
C ALA A 208 7.48 -17.88 -8.11
N GLU A 209 8.59 -17.83 -7.40
CA GLU A 209 9.40 -18.96 -6.98
C GLU A 209 9.66 -18.87 -5.49
N VAL A 210 9.53 -20.00 -4.79
CA VAL A 210 9.79 -20.11 -3.36
C VAL A 210 11.00 -20.96 -3.10
N TYR A 211 11.87 -20.50 -2.23
CA TYR A 211 13.08 -21.20 -1.80
C TYR A 211 13.09 -21.34 -0.27
N CYS A 212 13.50 -22.49 0.21
CA CYS A 212 13.78 -22.75 1.61
C CYS A 212 15.20 -23.30 1.75
N GLY A 213 16.04 -22.65 2.56
CA GLY A 213 17.45 -23.03 2.69
C GLY A 213 18.18 -23.11 1.33
N GLY A 214 17.83 -22.22 0.38
CA GLY A 214 18.41 -22.20 -0.97
C GLY A 214 17.86 -23.27 -1.95
N LYS A 215 16.98 -24.17 -1.51
CA LYS A 215 16.33 -25.16 -2.38
C LYS A 215 14.95 -24.68 -2.82
N ARG A 216 14.67 -24.75 -4.13
CA ARG A 216 13.36 -24.42 -4.67
C ARG A 216 12.32 -25.41 -4.16
N ILE A 217 11.19 -24.86 -3.70
CA ILE A 217 10.01 -25.62 -3.27
C ILE A 217 8.94 -25.44 -4.34
N ASP A 218 8.23 -26.51 -4.69
CA ASP A 218 7.04 -26.41 -5.52
C ASP A 218 5.88 -25.87 -4.66
N CYS A 219 5.43 -24.67 -4.97
CA CYS A 219 4.32 -24.00 -4.31
C CYS A 219 3.00 -24.09 -5.09
N GLY A 220 2.95 -24.95 -6.10
CA GLY A 220 1.81 -25.04 -7.03
C GLY A 220 1.78 -23.86 -8.03
N LYS A 221 0.81 -23.91 -8.95
CA LYS A 221 0.57 -22.83 -9.92
C LYS A 221 -0.43 -21.81 -9.36
N GLU A 222 -0.26 -21.40 -8.11
CA GLU A 222 -1.10 -20.32 -7.59
C GLU A 222 -0.66 -18.98 -8.21
N TYR A 223 -1.64 -18.18 -8.55
CA TYR A 223 -1.39 -16.81 -9.02
C TYR A 223 -0.55 -16.08 -7.97
N PHE A 224 0.61 -15.59 -8.34
CA PHE A 224 1.62 -14.95 -7.48
C PHE A 224 1.09 -13.79 -6.61
N VAL A 225 -0.11 -13.28 -6.90
CA VAL A 225 -0.75 -12.18 -6.16
C VAL A 225 -1.15 -12.59 -4.74
N ASN A 226 -1.40 -13.88 -4.47
CA ASN A 226 -1.79 -14.42 -3.17
C ASN A 226 -1.10 -15.78 -2.91
N LEU A 227 0.21 -15.73 -2.78
CA LEU A 227 1.00 -16.92 -2.53
C LEU A 227 0.87 -17.36 -1.07
N THR A 228 0.45 -18.60 -0.83
CA THR A 228 0.40 -19.19 0.51
C THR A 228 1.62 -20.06 0.75
N VAL A 229 2.39 -19.76 1.78
CA VAL A 229 3.62 -20.50 2.15
C VAL A 229 3.59 -20.91 3.61
N THR A 230 4.04 -22.14 3.89
CA THR A 230 4.42 -22.53 5.25
C THR A 230 5.88 -22.17 5.45
N VAL A 231 6.17 -21.35 6.45
CA VAL A 231 7.51 -20.82 6.66
C VAL A 231 8.34 -21.79 7.49
N ASN A 232 9.55 -22.03 7.03
CA ASN A 232 10.58 -22.69 7.83
C ASN A 232 11.55 -21.64 8.36
N TYR A 233 11.46 -21.33 9.64
CA TYR A 233 12.28 -20.30 10.28
C TYR A 233 13.73 -20.76 10.56
N GLU A 234 13.99 -22.09 10.62
CA GLU A 234 15.33 -22.62 10.88
C GLU A 234 16.28 -22.41 9.68
N HIS A 235 15.72 -22.45 8.46
CA HIS A 235 16.51 -22.37 7.23
C HIS A 235 16.27 -21.11 6.41
N GLY A 236 15.36 -20.24 6.88
CA GLY A 236 14.89 -19.09 6.13
C GLY A 236 14.02 -19.47 4.94
N THR A 237 13.14 -18.56 4.55
CA THR A 237 12.28 -18.72 3.37
C THR A 237 12.49 -17.50 2.48
N GLU A 238 12.69 -17.72 1.19
CA GLU A 238 12.86 -16.66 0.21
C GLU A 238 11.83 -16.81 -0.90
N ILE A 239 11.13 -15.73 -1.22
CA ILE A 239 10.13 -15.69 -2.26
C ILE A 239 10.62 -14.71 -3.32
N ARG A 240 10.88 -15.23 -4.53
CA ARG A 240 11.29 -14.42 -5.68
C ARG A 240 10.12 -14.27 -6.62
N VAL A 241 9.82 -13.04 -6.98
CA VAL A 241 8.82 -12.71 -8.00
C VAL A 241 9.51 -11.98 -9.14
N VAL A 242 9.44 -12.55 -10.33
CA VAL A 242 9.86 -11.89 -11.57
C VAL A 242 8.62 -11.29 -12.20
N ALA A 243 8.48 -9.98 -12.12
CA ALA A 243 7.39 -9.26 -12.78
C ALA A 243 7.60 -9.28 -14.29
N LYS A 244 6.60 -9.75 -15.06
CA LYS A 244 6.67 -9.84 -16.51
C LYS A 244 6.42 -8.49 -17.19
N ASP A 245 5.42 -7.77 -16.70
CA ASP A 245 5.03 -6.47 -17.26
C ASP A 245 4.90 -5.44 -16.14
N ARG A 246 5.87 -4.57 -16.05
CA ARG A 246 5.77 -3.35 -15.24
C ARG A 246 5.44 -2.20 -16.16
N LYS A 247 4.28 -1.61 -15.93
CA LYS A 247 3.91 -0.37 -16.61
C LYS A 247 4.91 0.73 -16.27
N THR A 248 5.32 1.48 -17.26
CA THR A 248 5.99 2.77 -17.04
C THR A 248 5.05 3.72 -16.29
N ALA A 249 5.59 4.80 -15.71
CA ALA A 249 4.75 5.79 -15.05
C ALA A 249 3.65 6.33 -15.99
N PHE A 250 3.98 6.58 -17.26
CA PHE A 250 3.01 7.07 -18.23
C PHE A 250 1.96 6.02 -18.62
N GLU A 251 2.36 4.78 -18.82
CA GLU A 251 1.39 3.67 -19.07
C GLU A 251 0.45 3.47 -17.89
N ASN A 252 0.94 3.65 -16.66
CA ASN A 252 0.08 3.62 -15.47
C ASN A 252 -0.90 4.81 -15.45
N MET A 253 -0.44 6.02 -15.81
CA MET A 253 -1.31 7.18 -15.95
C MET A 253 -2.43 6.93 -16.97
N LEU A 254 -2.11 6.38 -18.13
CA LEU A 254 -3.10 6.04 -19.17
C LEU A 254 -4.08 4.96 -18.68
N TYR A 255 -3.62 3.98 -17.96
CA TYR A 255 -4.48 2.94 -17.37
C TYR A 255 -5.46 3.54 -16.36
N ARG A 256 -4.97 4.37 -15.45
CA ARG A 256 -5.80 5.07 -14.45
C ARG A 256 -6.79 6.03 -15.13
N MET A 257 -6.34 6.79 -16.13
CA MET A 257 -7.19 7.66 -16.94
C MET A 257 -8.34 6.87 -17.56
N LYS A 258 -8.05 5.73 -18.18
CA LYS A 258 -9.08 4.85 -18.77
C LYS A 258 -10.10 4.40 -17.73
N LYS A 259 -9.66 3.98 -16.54
CA LYS A 259 -10.56 3.57 -15.45
C LYS A 259 -11.46 4.73 -15.01
N ILE A 260 -10.88 5.91 -14.76
CA ILE A 260 -11.62 7.11 -14.36
C ILE A 260 -12.65 7.50 -15.43
N MET A 261 -12.25 7.54 -16.71
CA MET A 261 -13.16 7.87 -17.80
C MET A 261 -14.28 6.83 -17.98
N THR A 262 -14.01 5.55 -17.73
CA THR A 262 -15.05 4.50 -17.78
C THR A 262 -16.11 4.74 -16.71
N GLU A 263 -15.73 5.10 -15.51
CA GLU A 263 -16.61 5.31 -14.34
C GLU A 263 -17.27 6.70 -14.31
N ALA A 264 -16.76 7.66 -15.10
CA ALA A 264 -17.22 9.05 -15.06
C ALA A 264 -18.67 9.20 -15.55
N GLU A 265 -19.46 9.94 -14.79
CA GLU A 265 -20.83 10.34 -15.13
C GLU A 265 -20.85 11.58 -16.03
N GLU A 266 -20.41 11.41 -17.26
CA GLU A 266 -20.34 12.42 -18.31
C GLU A 266 -21.36 12.14 -19.41
N ASP A 267 -21.67 13.17 -20.22
CA ASP A 267 -22.35 12.95 -21.50
C ASP A 267 -21.54 12.01 -22.39
N VAL A 268 -22.19 11.05 -23.04
CA VAL A 268 -21.53 9.98 -23.80
C VAL A 268 -20.65 10.55 -24.91
N PHE A 269 -21.13 11.58 -25.64
CA PHE A 269 -20.39 12.16 -26.76
C PHE A 269 -19.17 12.95 -26.27
N ILE A 270 -19.31 13.68 -25.16
CA ILE A 270 -18.21 14.41 -24.53
C ILE A 270 -17.17 13.41 -24.01
N LYS A 271 -17.62 12.35 -23.36
CA LYS A 271 -16.79 11.26 -22.82
C LYS A 271 -15.97 10.58 -23.90
N ASP A 272 -16.62 10.15 -25.00
CA ASP A 272 -15.96 9.47 -26.12
C ASP A 272 -14.97 10.39 -26.84
N LYS A 273 -15.35 11.66 -27.07
CA LYS A 273 -14.46 12.68 -27.65
C LYS A 273 -13.16 12.78 -26.85
N TRP A 274 -13.27 13.06 -25.55
CA TRP A 274 -12.08 13.30 -24.71
C TRP A 274 -11.29 12.04 -24.40
N TYR A 275 -11.94 10.88 -24.27
CA TYR A 275 -11.25 9.61 -24.16
C TYR A 275 -10.33 9.36 -25.37
N ASN A 276 -10.83 9.58 -26.59
CA ASN A 276 -10.06 9.42 -27.83
C ASN A 276 -8.89 10.42 -27.94
N GLU A 277 -9.04 11.64 -27.41
CA GLU A 277 -7.94 12.61 -27.35
C GLU A 277 -6.89 12.20 -26.31
N PHE A 278 -7.31 11.76 -25.13
CA PHE A 278 -6.40 11.36 -24.05
C PHE A 278 -5.54 10.14 -24.39
N ILE A 279 -6.08 9.12 -25.05
CA ILE A 279 -5.31 7.92 -25.44
C ILE A 279 -4.25 8.22 -26.52
N ARG A 280 -4.36 9.36 -27.21
CA ARG A 280 -3.38 9.83 -28.21
C ARG A 280 -2.30 10.73 -27.62
N ALA A 281 -2.39 11.03 -26.33
CA ALA A 281 -1.35 11.84 -25.68
C ALA A 281 -0.02 11.11 -25.73
N GLU A 282 1.03 11.80 -26.17
CA GLU A 282 2.36 11.20 -26.33
C GLU A 282 3.17 11.18 -25.02
N ASN A 283 2.78 11.99 -24.06
CA ASN A 283 3.43 12.13 -22.76
C ASN A 283 2.50 12.75 -21.70
N ALA A 284 2.97 12.74 -20.45
CA ALA A 284 2.22 13.26 -19.31
C ALA A 284 1.86 14.74 -19.44
N CYS A 285 2.76 15.60 -19.93
CA CYS A 285 2.49 17.02 -20.09
C CYS A 285 1.34 17.26 -21.09
N LYS A 286 1.37 16.54 -22.21
CA LYS A 286 0.31 16.65 -23.21
C LYS A 286 -1.04 16.15 -22.68
N LEU A 287 -1.03 15.07 -21.92
CA LEU A 287 -2.24 14.54 -21.28
C LEU A 287 -2.81 15.56 -20.28
N GLU A 288 -1.97 16.20 -19.47
CA GLU A 288 -2.38 17.22 -18.52
C GLU A 288 -3.02 18.44 -19.21
N GLU A 289 -2.41 18.96 -20.28
CA GLU A 289 -2.96 20.04 -21.09
C GLU A 289 -4.36 19.71 -21.63
N LEU A 290 -4.54 18.49 -22.17
CA LEU A 290 -5.81 18.02 -22.69
C LEU A 290 -6.87 17.92 -21.61
N ILE A 291 -6.52 17.42 -20.40
CA ILE A 291 -7.45 17.35 -19.26
C ILE A 291 -7.91 18.73 -18.83
N VAL A 292 -6.98 19.68 -18.72
CA VAL A 292 -7.29 21.07 -18.31
C VAL A 292 -8.22 21.73 -19.34
N SER A 293 -7.95 21.56 -20.64
CA SER A 293 -8.74 22.18 -21.72
C SER A 293 -10.05 21.45 -22.01
N SER A 294 -10.30 20.28 -21.42
CA SER A 294 -11.49 19.48 -21.69
C SER A 294 -12.79 20.16 -21.21
N GLU A 295 -13.91 19.76 -21.80
CA GLU A 295 -15.26 20.17 -21.42
C GLU A 295 -15.88 19.24 -20.35
N LEU A 296 -15.07 18.35 -19.75
CA LEU A 296 -15.50 17.43 -18.70
C LEU A 296 -15.90 18.19 -17.42
N LYS A 297 -16.76 17.58 -16.61
CA LYS A 297 -17.14 18.11 -15.30
C LYS A 297 -15.92 18.28 -14.39
N GLU A 298 -15.95 19.25 -13.52
CA GLU A 298 -14.81 19.55 -12.61
C GLU A 298 -14.45 18.37 -11.70
N VAL A 299 -15.42 17.55 -11.30
CA VAL A 299 -15.13 16.33 -10.50
C VAL A 299 -14.30 15.33 -11.31
N THR A 300 -14.65 15.13 -12.58
CA THR A 300 -13.91 14.23 -13.49
C THR A 300 -12.50 14.75 -13.76
N LYS A 301 -12.36 16.06 -14.02
CA LYS A 301 -11.06 16.72 -14.18
C LYS A 301 -10.20 16.57 -12.91
N THR A 302 -10.77 16.77 -11.73
CA THR A 302 -10.04 16.65 -10.46
C THR A 302 -9.54 15.22 -10.27
N LYS A 303 -10.38 14.19 -10.54
CA LYS A 303 -9.96 12.80 -10.53
C LYS A 303 -8.86 12.49 -11.54
N LEU A 304 -8.98 13.02 -12.75
CA LEU A 304 -7.95 12.85 -13.77
C LEU A 304 -6.62 13.51 -13.37
N LYS A 305 -6.65 14.62 -12.63
CA LYS A 305 -5.42 15.25 -12.11
C LYS A 305 -4.70 14.39 -11.05
N GLU A 306 -5.39 13.51 -10.35
CA GLU A 306 -4.74 12.56 -9.42
C GLU A 306 -3.77 11.59 -10.12
N ILE A 307 -3.93 11.34 -11.44
CA ILE A 307 -3.04 10.41 -12.15
C ILE A 307 -1.60 10.92 -12.28
N PHE A 308 -1.38 12.22 -12.12
CA PHE A 308 -0.06 12.85 -12.20
C PHE A 308 0.69 12.86 -10.85
N PHE A 309 0.08 12.31 -9.82
CA PHE A 309 0.75 12.06 -8.53
C PHE A 309 1.65 10.84 -8.55
#